data_4b46b4792ffa8872373bc0b7436790f5
#
_entry.id   4b46b4792ffa8872373bc0b7436790f5
#
_cell.length_a   1.000
_cell.length_b   1.000
_cell.length_c   1.000
_cell.angle_alpha   90.00
_cell.angle_beta   90.00
_cell.angle_gamma   90.00
#
_symmetry.space_group_name_H-M   'P 1'
#
loop_
_entity.id
_entity.type
_entity.pdbx_description
1 polymer ?
#
loop_
_entity_poly.entity_id
_entity_poly.type
_entity_poly.pdbx_seq_one_letter_code
_entity_poly.pdbx_strand_id
1 'polypeptide(L)'
;MASDLTADLPQRPRRLRRPKLWTVLLAVGIAAILAGGAIIAGPIIGVFQRGQADSSALNSWHGGAKAPVTGTNSDAPKTVSCGSSSVTDYALVSFAAPAAYHYSAVAGNGTWTLLNSRSMVHYATTPNPGQAGNVIIAFHREPDFQYINQLNVGDTITIQSRTCQTFVYRVIKRWDLPPNQVTQLGPTTGHELTMVTCDPWWQDYNRLVWRAELISAPAAGGATGGSVVNPSF
;
A
#
# COMPACT_ATOMS: atom_id res chain seq x y z
N MET A 1 3.75 0.42 88.94
CA MET A 1 4.75 0.46 87.84
C MET A 1 4.94 -0.98 87.37
N ALA A 2 4.26 -1.37 86.27
CA ALA A 2 4.40 -2.66 85.64
C ALA A 2 5.03 -2.39 84.29
N SER A 3 6.27 -2.82 84.10
CA SER A 3 7.03 -2.68 82.87
C SER A 3 6.64 -3.82 81.97
N ASP A 4 6.05 -3.49 80.81
CA ASP A 4 5.62 -4.41 79.80
C ASP A 4 6.87 -4.75 78.96
N LEU A 5 7.39 -5.96 79.10
CA LEU A 5 8.47 -6.53 78.32
C LEU A 5 7.86 -7.35 77.19
N THR A 6 7.49 -6.68 76.07
CA THR A 6 7.15 -7.35 74.84
C THR A 6 8.45 -7.83 74.16
N ALA A 7 8.72 -9.12 74.33
CA ALA A 7 9.86 -9.77 73.65
C ALA A 7 9.61 -9.85 72.12
N ASP A 8 10.45 -9.12 71.43
CA ASP A 8 10.53 -9.18 69.94
C ASP A 8 11.01 -10.56 69.50
N LEU A 9 10.09 -11.38 68.98
CA LEU A 9 10.41 -12.73 68.49
C LEU A 9 11.09 -12.63 67.12
N PRO A 10 12.29 -13.20 66.92
CA PRO A 10 12.99 -13.16 65.65
C PRO A 10 12.16 -13.84 64.58
N GLN A 11 11.76 -13.08 63.54
CA GLN A 11 11.07 -13.61 62.37
C GLN A 11 11.97 -14.60 61.64
N ARG A 12 11.57 -15.86 61.58
CA ARG A 12 12.28 -16.90 60.81
C ARG A 12 12.32 -16.53 59.33
N PRO A 13 13.52 -16.50 58.69
CA PRO A 13 13.63 -16.23 57.26
C PRO A 13 12.81 -17.24 56.48
N ARG A 14 11.90 -16.75 55.65
CA ARG A 14 11.13 -17.59 54.68
C ARG A 14 12.13 -18.26 53.74
N ARG A 15 12.37 -19.54 53.91
CA ARG A 15 13.14 -20.36 52.96
C ARG A 15 12.39 -20.38 51.64
N LEU A 16 12.89 -19.62 50.66
CA LEU A 16 12.45 -19.71 49.26
C LEU A 16 12.70 -21.15 48.81
N ARG A 17 11.63 -21.88 48.56
CA ARG A 17 11.74 -23.23 47.97
C ARG A 17 12.37 -23.11 46.58
N ARG A 18 13.53 -23.72 46.39
CA ARG A 18 14.15 -23.78 45.06
C ARG A 18 13.18 -24.43 44.08
N PRO A 19 12.87 -23.80 42.92
CA PRO A 19 11.98 -24.37 41.94
C PRO A 19 12.60 -25.67 41.44
N LYS A 20 11.76 -26.67 41.17
CA LYS A 20 12.22 -27.95 40.60
C LYS A 20 12.75 -27.66 39.20
N LEU A 21 13.84 -28.28 38.80
CA LEU A 21 14.50 -28.04 37.52
C LEU A 21 13.53 -28.08 36.33
N TRP A 22 12.58 -29.00 36.37
CA TRP A 22 11.60 -29.14 35.30
C TRP A 22 10.61 -27.95 35.19
N THR A 23 10.26 -27.30 36.31
CA THR A 23 9.42 -26.08 36.29
C THR A 23 10.16 -24.89 35.70
N VAL A 24 11.48 -24.81 35.91
CA VAL A 24 12.35 -23.82 35.27
C VAL A 24 12.41 -24.06 33.76
N LEU A 25 12.64 -25.31 33.35
CA LEU A 25 12.69 -25.68 31.94
C LEU A 25 11.34 -25.41 31.22
N LEU A 26 10.23 -25.72 31.88
CA LEU A 26 8.90 -25.43 31.35
C LEU A 26 8.68 -23.92 31.17
N ALA A 27 9.04 -23.13 32.18
CA ALA A 27 8.89 -21.67 32.13
C ALA A 27 9.77 -21.07 31.00
N VAL A 28 11.00 -21.52 30.85
CA VAL A 28 11.91 -21.11 29.75
C VAL A 28 11.33 -21.50 28.40
N GLY A 29 10.80 -22.74 28.27
CA GLY A 29 10.17 -23.20 27.03
C GLY A 29 8.94 -22.37 26.64
N ILE A 30 8.06 -22.06 27.60
CA ILE A 30 6.90 -21.18 27.38
C ILE A 30 7.36 -19.77 26.97
N ALA A 31 8.35 -19.21 27.66
CA ALA A 31 8.89 -17.88 27.33
C ALA A 31 9.49 -17.85 25.93
N ALA A 32 10.20 -18.89 25.53
CA ALA A 32 10.76 -19.02 24.18
C ALA A 32 9.67 -19.12 23.10
N ILE A 33 8.60 -19.88 23.35
CA ILE A 33 7.45 -19.98 22.44
C ILE A 33 6.73 -18.65 22.30
N LEU A 34 6.51 -17.93 23.41
CA LEU A 34 5.86 -16.62 23.38
C LEU A 34 6.72 -15.57 22.66
N ALA A 35 8.02 -15.56 22.93
CA ALA A 35 8.96 -14.66 22.25
C ALA A 35 9.05 -14.97 20.74
N GLY A 36 9.19 -16.25 20.37
CA GLY A 36 9.18 -16.69 18.98
C GLY A 36 7.86 -16.37 18.27
N GLY A 37 6.74 -16.62 18.93
CA GLY A 37 5.41 -16.27 18.43
C GLY A 37 5.24 -14.77 18.18
N ALA A 38 5.72 -13.92 19.08
CA ALA A 38 5.67 -12.46 18.92
C ALA A 38 6.50 -11.96 17.73
N ILE A 39 7.67 -12.55 17.49
CA ILE A 39 8.54 -12.21 16.34
C ILE A 39 7.85 -12.53 15.02
N ILE A 40 7.15 -13.66 14.94
CA ILE A 40 6.45 -14.09 13.71
C ILE A 40 5.11 -13.34 13.54
N ALA A 41 4.40 -13.07 14.63
CA ALA A 41 3.09 -12.43 14.57
C ALA A 41 3.14 -10.98 14.07
N GLY A 42 4.19 -10.22 14.40
CA GLY A 42 4.33 -8.81 14.01
C GLY A 42 4.19 -8.57 12.50
N PRO A 43 5.01 -9.19 11.65
CA PRO A 43 4.91 -9.06 10.20
C PRO A 43 3.56 -9.49 9.63
N ILE A 44 3.00 -10.60 10.16
CA ILE A 44 1.71 -11.14 9.70
C ILE A 44 0.57 -10.16 10.02
N ILE A 45 0.53 -9.63 11.24
CA ILE A 45 -0.47 -8.63 11.66
C ILE A 45 -0.38 -7.39 10.76
N GLY A 46 0.82 -6.91 10.44
CA GLY A 46 1.02 -5.77 9.55
C GLY A 46 0.44 -6.00 8.15
N VAL A 47 0.61 -7.19 7.59
CA VAL A 47 0.03 -7.57 6.29
C VAL A 47 -1.51 -7.56 6.35
N PHE A 48 -2.11 -8.15 7.39
CA PHE A 48 -3.56 -8.14 7.56
C PHE A 48 -4.13 -6.73 7.73
N GLN A 49 -3.47 -5.88 8.50
CA GLN A 49 -3.92 -4.50 8.71
C GLN A 49 -3.87 -3.69 7.40
N ARG A 50 -2.82 -3.85 6.59
CA ARG A 50 -2.73 -3.23 5.26
C ARG A 50 -3.86 -3.72 4.34
N GLY A 51 -4.09 -5.03 4.25
CA GLY A 51 -5.14 -5.61 3.43
C GLY A 51 -6.54 -5.08 3.81
N GLN A 52 -6.83 -4.90 5.10
CA GLN A 52 -8.07 -4.29 5.56
C GLN A 52 -8.16 -2.80 5.19
N ALA A 53 -7.08 -2.04 5.32
CA ALA A 53 -7.03 -0.63 4.94
C ALA A 53 -7.26 -0.46 3.43
N ASP A 54 -6.66 -1.31 2.61
CA ASP A 54 -6.82 -1.28 1.16
C ASP A 54 -8.22 -1.68 0.71
N SER A 55 -8.78 -2.73 1.30
CA SER A 55 -10.18 -3.14 1.03
C SER A 55 -11.15 -2.02 1.40
N SER A 56 -10.93 -1.34 2.52
CA SER A 56 -11.74 -0.21 2.96
C SER A 56 -11.59 0.98 2.00
N ALA A 57 -10.38 1.27 1.54
CA ALA A 57 -10.12 2.33 0.58
C ALA A 57 -10.76 2.04 -0.79
N LEU A 58 -10.68 0.79 -1.29
CA LEU A 58 -11.35 0.36 -2.51
C LEU A 58 -12.87 0.49 -2.41
N ASN A 59 -13.46 -0.01 -1.33
CA ASN A 59 -14.91 0.08 -1.10
C ASN A 59 -15.36 1.55 -1.02
N SER A 60 -14.59 2.39 -0.34
CA SER A 60 -14.86 3.82 -0.25
C SER A 60 -14.72 4.50 -1.61
N TRP A 61 -13.74 4.11 -2.43
CA TRP A 61 -13.55 4.64 -3.77
C TRP A 61 -14.75 4.33 -4.67
N HIS A 62 -15.20 3.09 -4.70
CA HIS A 62 -16.34 2.67 -5.49
C HIS A 62 -17.68 3.21 -4.96
N GLY A 63 -17.81 3.35 -3.63
CA GLY A 63 -19.01 3.91 -2.98
C GLY A 63 -19.10 5.43 -3.05
N GLY A 64 -17.96 6.13 -3.23
CA GLY A 64 -17.89 7.59 -3.25
C GLY A 64 -18.23 8.23 -4.59
N ALA A 65 -18.18 7.48 -5.68
CA ALA A 65 -18.53 7.94 -7.03
C ALA A 65 -20.07 8.10 -7.16
N LYS A 66 -20.66 9.02 -6.41
CA LYS A 66 -22.09 9.35 -6.59
C LYS A 66 -22.25 10.49 -7.58
N ALA A 67 -23.24 10.25 -8.47
CA ALA A 67 -23.76 11.15 -9.46
C ALA A 67 -23.92 12.60 -8.95
N PRO A 68 -23.91 13.59 -9.86
CA PRO A 68 -24.09 14.98 -9.49
C PRO A 68 -25.40 15.13 -8.70
N VAL A 69 -25.28 15.65 -7.48
CA VAL A 69 -26.46 16.05 -6.71
C VAL A 69 -27.09 17.18 -7.48
N THR A 70 -28.24 16.91 -8.07
CA THR A 70 -29.13 17.91 -8.70
C THR A 70 -29.63 18.81 -7.58
N GLY A 71 -28.84 19.80 -7.21
CA GLY A 71 -29.26 20.89 -6.31
C GLY A 71 -29.60 22.09 -7.16
N THR A 72 -30.80 22.55 -7.03
CA THR A 72 -31.30 23.81 -7.56
C THR A 72 -30.42 24.98 -7.16
N ASN A 73 -30.02 25.74 -8.19
CA ASN A 73 -29.42 27.09 -8.09
C ASN A 73 -28.14 27.27 -7.36
N SER A 74 -27.01 27.02 -8.05
CA SER A 74 -25.76 27.74 -7.84
C SER A 74 -24.83 27.56 -9.05
N ASP A 75 -24.40 28.63 -9.67
CA ASP A 75 -23.52 28.69 -10.85
C ASP A 75 -22.04 28.36 -10.54
N ALA A 76 -21.76 27.64 -9.48
CA ALA A 76 -20.42 27.16 -9.19
C ALA A 76 -20.14 25.87 -9.95
N PRO A 77 -18.97 25.69 -10.60
CA PRO A 77 -18.62 24.45 -11.28
C PRO A 77 -18.61 23.30 -10.28
N LYS A 78 -19.50 22.32 -10.48
CA LYS A 78 -19.60 21.14 -9.63
C LYS A 78 -18.34 20.31 -9.82
N THR A 79 -17.45 20.30 -8.85
CA THR A 79 -16.27 19.42 -8.81
C THR A 79 -16.76 18.00 -8.59
N VAL A 80 -16.72 17.18 -9.62
CA VAL A 80 -16.94 15.73 -9.48
C VAL A 80 -15.74 15.16 -8.72
N SER A 81 -15.99 14.49 -7.61
CA SER A 81 -14.94 13.81 -6.83
C SER A 81 -15.16 12.31 -6.92
N CYS A 82 -14.17 11.60 -7.42
CA CYS A 82 -14.05 10.16 -7.30
C CYS A 82 -13.24 9.81 -6.06
N GLY A 83 -13.59 8.71 -5.45
CA GLY A 83 -12.87 8.20 -4.31
C GLY A 83 -13.46 8.56 -2.96
N SER A 84 -12.79 8.10 -1.92
CA SER A 84 -13.21 8.28 -0.55
C SER A 84 -13.03 9.72 -0.06
N SER A 85 -13.65 10.03 1.07
CA SER A 85 -13.43 11.29 1.80
C SER A 85 -12.03 11.37 2.42
N SER A 86 -11.25 10.29 2.41
CA SER A 86 -9.89 10.26 2.95
C SER A 86 -8.96 11.14 2.13
N VAL A 87 -8.30 12.09 2.79
CA VAL A 87 -7.31 12.99 2.18
C VAL A 87 -6.03 12.27 1.75
N THR A 88 -5.80 11.07 2.26
CA THR A 88 -4.61 10.26 1.94
C THR A 88 -4.78 9.41 0.68
N ASP A 89 -6.02 9.22 0.21
CA ASP A 89 -6.30 8.49 -1.02
C ASP A 89 -5.99 9.37 -2.23
N TYR A 90 -5.14 8.87 -3.10
CA TYR A 90 -4.60 9.65 -4.23
C TYR A 90 -5.26 9.28 -5.55
N ALA A 91 -5.22 8.01 -5.91
CA ALA A 91 -5.74 7.50 -7.16
C ALA A 91 -6.08 6.02 -7.07
N LEU A 92 -7.08 5.57 -7.83
CA LEU A 92 -7.31 4.16 -8.07
C LEU A 92 -6.41 3.70 -9.21
N VAL A 93 -5.61 2.67 -8.96
CA VAL A 93 -4.73 2.02 -9.93
C VAL A 93 -5.29 0.64 -10.25
N SER A 94 -5.46 0.32 -11.53
CA SER A 94 -5.97 -0.97 -12.00
C SER A 94 -5.07 -1.53 -13.08
N PHE A 95 -4.91 -2.86 -13.10
CA PHE A 95 -4.07 -3.58 -14.02
C PHE A 95 -4.92 -4.44 -14.96
N ALA A 96 -4.64 -4.38 -16.27
CA ALA A 96 -5.34 -5.21 -17.25
C ALA A 96 -4.93 -6.68 -17.18
N ALA A 97 -3.74 -6.97 -16.70
CA ALA A 97 -3.23 -8.33 -16.56
C ALA A 97 -2.71 -8.61 -15.12
N PRO A 98 -2.83 -9.83 -14.61
CA PRO A 98 -3.58 -10.93 -15.23
C PRO A 98 -5.10 -10.70 -15.10
N ALA A 99 -5.81 -10.82 -16.21
CA ALA A 99 -7.24 -10.48 -16.29
C ALA A 99 -8.12 -11.27 -15.31
N ALA A 100 -7.74 -12.49 -14.96
CA ALA A 100 -8.49 -13.34 -14.03
C ALA A 100 -8.58 -12.79 -12.59
N TYR A 101 -7.68 -11.89 -12.21
CA TYR A 101 -7.59 -11.38 -10.83
C TYR A 101 -8.11 -9.95 -10.67
N HIS A 102 -8.33 -9.20 -11.75
CA HIS A 102 -8.81 -7.82 -11.74
C HIS A 102 -8.10 -6.93 -10.71
N TYR A 103 -6.76 -7.04 -10.66
CA TYR A 103 -5.98 -6.34 -9.66
C TYR A 103 -6.20 -4.84 -9.69
N SER A 104 -6.54 -4.29 -8.53
CA SER A 104 -6.66 -2.85 -8.31
C SER A 104 -6.35 -2.49 -6.87
N ALA A 105 -5.87 -1.27 -6.66
CA ALA A 105 -5.67 -0.71 -5.33
C ALA A 105 -5.80 0.81 -5.34
N VAL A 106 -6.16 1.39 -4.21
CA VAL A 106 -6.11 2.84 -4.00
C VAL A 106 -4.72 3.22 -3.51
N ALA A 107 -3.98 3.93 -4.35
CA ALA A 107 -2.68 4.47 -3.97
C ALA A 107 -2.82 5.63 -2.99
N GLY A 108 -1.98 5.66 -1.96
CA GLY A 108 -1.74 6.86 -1.15
C GLY A 108 -0.77 7.80 -1.86
N ASN A 109 -0.65 9.06 -1.37
CA ASN A 109 0.33 10.01 -1.86
C ASN A 109 1.33 10.35 -0.75
N GLY A 110 2.61 10.05 -0.94
CA GLY A 110 3.61 10.27 0.11
C GLY A 110 5.00 9.78 -0.23
N THR A 111 5.70 9.36 0.79
CA THR A 111 7.02 8.72 0.71
C THR A 111 6.92 7.21 0.86
N TRP A 112 8.04 6.51 0.70
CA TRP A 112 8.13 5.06 0.88
C TRP A 112 7.65 4.58 2.27
N THR A 113 7.75 5.43 3.31
CA THR A 113 7.25 5.12 4.66
C THR A 113 5.74 4.87 4.70
N LEU A 114 4.98 5.41 3.76
CA LEU A 114 3.55 5.17 3.67
C LEU A 114 3.21 3.71 3.33
N LEU A 115 4.13 2.96 2.71
CA LEU A 115 4.00 1.52 2.49
C LEU A 115 3.90 0.69 3.78
N ASN A 116 4.29 1.24 4.94
CA ASN A 116 4.07 0.56 6.22
C ASN A 116 2.58 0.40 6.57
N SER A 117 1.71 1.27 6.03
CA SER A 117 0.27 1.30 6.31
C SER A 117 -0.63 1.17 5.06
N ARG A 118 -0.06 1.21 3.87
CA ARG A 118 -0.75 1.11 2.58
C ARG A 118 -0.04 0.10 1.69
N SER A 119 -0.78 -0.63 0.88
CA SER A 119 -0.17 -1.55 -0.09
C SER A 119 0.38 -0.84 -1.32
N MET A 120 -0.10 0.38 -1.63
CA MET A 120 0.34 1.11 -2.81
C MET A 120 0.52 2.60 -2.52
N VAL A 121 1.57 3.19 -3.08
CA VAL A 121 1.94 4.59 -2.86
C VAL A 121 2.45 5.24 -4.14
N HIS A 122 1.87 6.39 -4.49
CA HIS A 122 2.47 7.36 -5.41
C HIS A 122 3.55 8.16 -4.66
N TYR A 123 4.74 8.26 -5.23
CA TYR A 123 5.83 9.01 -4.63
C TYR A 123 5.62 10.51 -4.87
N ALA A 124 5.27 11.24 -3.80
CA ALA A 124 4.71 12.60 -3.88
C ALA A 124 5.60 13.66 -4.56
N THR A 125 6.91 13.41 -4.70
CA THR A 125 7.85 14.30 -5.38
C THR A 125 7.93 14.05 -6.88
N THR A 126 7.15 13.10 -7.40
CA THR A 126 7.09 12.78 -8.84
C THR A 126 5.83 13.42 -9.48
N PRO A 127 5.81 13.55 -10.82
CA PRO A 127 4.66 14.13 -11.49
C PRO A 127 3.35 13.40 -11.22
N ASN A 128 2.24 14.10 -11.35
CA ASN A 128 0.91 13.48 -11.34
C ASN A 128 0.63 12.77 -12.68
N PRO A 129 -0.29 11.78 -12.69
CA PRO A 129 -0.71 11.12 -13.92
C PRO A 129 -1.07 12.10 -15.02
N GLY A 130 -0.58 11.85 -16.23
CA GLY A 130 -0.77 12.70 -17.40
C GLY A 130 0.20 13.85 -17.54
N GLN A 131 0.98 14.20 -16.53
CA GLN A 131 2.02 15.21 -16.61
C GLN A 131 3.30 14.67 -17.26
N ALA A 132 4.11 15.54 -17.85
CA ALA A 132 5.42 15.18 -18.35
C ALA A 132 6.34 14.76 -17.20
N GLY A 133 7.16 13.76 -17.45
CA GLY A 133 8.07 13.14 -16.51
C GLY A 133 7.70 11.72 -16.15
N ASN A 134 8.25 11.22 -15.06
CA ASN A 134 8.08 9.86 -14.57
C ASN A 134 7.20 9.82 -13.31
N VAL A 135 5.96 9.42 -13.45
CA VAL A 135 5.08 9.08 -12.31
C VAL A 135 5.60 7.82 -11.66
N ILE A 136 5.89 7.83 -10.36
CA ILE A 136 6.44 6.67 -9.67
C ILE A 136 5.42 6.14 -8.67
N ILE A 137 5.08 4.86 -8.80
CA ILE A 137 4.21 4.14 -7.88
C ILE A 137 4.92 2.88 -7.41
N ALA A 138 5.04 2.73 -6.10
CA ALA A 138 5.50 1.51 -5.47
C ALA A 138 4.36 0.79 -4.77
N PHE A 139 4.45 -0.53 -4.70
CA PHE A 139 3.44 -1.31 -4.03
C PHE A 139 3.99 -2.62 -3.47
N HIS A 140 3.34 -3.12 -2.41
CA HIS A 140 3.60 -4.46 -1.90
C HIS A 140 3.00 -5.50 -2.83
N ARG A 141 3.74 -6.57 -3.08
CA ARG A 141 3.20 -7.71 -3.81
C ARG A 141 2.31 -8.59 -2.93
N GLU A 142 2.63 -8.65 -1.65
CA GLU A 142 1.93 -9.43 -0.63
C GLU A 142 0.81 -8.62 0.05
N PRO A 143 -0.31 -9.26 0.31
CA PRO A 143 -0.77 -10.58 -0.12
C PRO A 143 -1.48 -10.54 -1.48
N ASP A 144 -1.89 -9.35 -1.97
CA ASP A 144 -2.99 -9.19 -2.92
C ASP A 144 -2.56 -9.28 -4.39
N PHE A 145 -1.26 -9.07 -4.68
CA PHE A 145 -0.73 -9.00 -6.04
C PHE A 145 0.16 -10.18 -6.42
N GLN A 146 -0.18 -11.38 -5.95
CA GLN A 146 0.63 -12.59 -6.12
C GLN A 146 1.10 -12.81 -7.56
N TYR A 147 0.19 -12.68 -8.53
CA TYR A 147 0.43 -12.99 -9.94
C TYR A 147 0.71 -11.75 -10.80
N ILE A 148 1.02 -10.61 -10.20
CA ILE A 148 1.30 -9.38 -10.95
C ILE A 148 2.53 -9.51 -11.87
N ASN A 149 3.38 -10.49 -11.64
CA ASN A 149 4.47 -10.85 -12.54
C ASN A 149 4.01 -11.32 -13.94
N GLN A 150 2.71 -11.53 -14.13
CA GLN A 150 2.11 -11.80 -15.45
C GLN A 150 1.77 -10.51 -16.22
N LEU A 151 1.94 -9.32 -15.62
CA LEU A 151 1.86 -8.06 -16.33
C LEU A 151 3.08 -7.93 -17.26
N ASN A 152 2.85 -7.85 -18.56
CA ASN A 152 3.88 -7.89 -19.59
C ASN A 152 3.88 -6.61 -20.45
N VAL A 153 4.89 -6.49 -21.27
CA VAL A 153 4.96 -5.44 -22.31
C VAL A 153 3.74 -5.56 -23.23
N GLY A 154 3.07 -4.44 -23.47
CA GLY A 154 1.81 -4.34 -24.22
C GLY A 154 0.56 -4.26 -23.36
N ASP A 155 0.59 -4.76 -22.11
CA ASP A 155 -0.54 -4.65 -21.18
C ASP A 155 -0.73 -3.21 -20.71
N THR A 156 -1.92 -2.91 -20.19
CA THR A 156 -2.26 -1.56 -19.75
C THR A 156 -2.43 -1.46 -18.24
N ILE A 157 -2.09 -0.27 -17.73
CA ILE A 157 -2.30 0.17 -16.36
C ILE A 157 -3.19 1.40 -16.42
N THR A 158 -4.29 1.40 -15.69
CA THR A 158 -5.23 2.51 -15.64
C THR A 158 -5.12 3.22 -14.29
N ILE A 159 -5.02 4.54 -14.31
CA ILE A 159 -5.02 5.38 -13.11
C ILE A 159 -6.21 6.32 -13.17
N GLN A 160 -7.12 6.23 -12.18
CA GLN A 160 -8.22 7.16 -12.02
C GLN A 160 -7.91 8.12 -10.87
N SER A 161 -7.88 9.40 -11.17
CA SER A 161 -7.63 10.45 -10.17
C SER A 161 -8.88 10.75 -9.33
N ARG A 162 -8.69 11.51 -8.25
CA ARG A 162 -9.81 12.00 -7.42
C ARG A 162 -10.76 12.94 -8.15
N THR A 163 -10.33 13.57 -9.25
CA THR A 163 -11.18 14.37 -10.12
C THR A 163 -11.87 13.53 -11.20
N CYS A 164 -11.93 12.21 -11.02
CA CYS A 164 -12.53 11.24 -11.96
C CYS A 164 -11.87 11.20 -13.34
N GLN A 165 -10.70 11.77 -13.49
CA GLN A 165 -9.93 11.70 -14.73
C GLN A 165 -9.25 10.35 -14.82
N THR A 166 -9.35 9.71 -15.98
CA THR A 166 -8.76 8.39 -16.23
C THR A 166 -7.59 8.53 -17.19
N PHE A 167 -6.44 7.99 -16.79
CA PHE A 167 -5.21 7.95 -17.56
C PHE A 167 -4.88 6.48 -17.84
N VAL A 168 -4.59 6.15 -19.11
CA VAL A 168 -4.22 4.79 -19.50
C VAL A 168 -2.77 4.79 -19.96
N TYR A 169 -1.98 3.93 -19.34
CA TYR A 169 -0.58 3.70 -19.67
C TYR A 169 -0.39 2.31 -20.23
N ARG A 170 0.45 2.17 -21.27
CA ARG A 170 0.85 0.89 -21.85
C ARG A 170 2.25 0.54 -21.42
N VAL A 171 2.45 -0.66 -20.90
CA VAL A 171 3.77 -1.17 -20.50
C VAL A 171 4.65 -1.30 -21.74
N ILE A 172 5.80 -0.63 -21.73
CA ILE A 172 6.79 -0.63 -22.83
C ILE A 172 8.07 -1.38 -22.46
N LYS A 173 8.36 -1.50 -21.15
CA LYS A 173 9.53 -2.24 -20.66
C LYS A 173 9.23 -2.90 -19.34
N ARG A 174 9.91 -4.00 -19.06
CA ARG A 174 9.85 -4.72 -17.80
C ARG A 174 11.25 -5.19 -17.42
N TRP A 175 11.57 -5.11 -16.14
CA TRP A 175 12.84 -5.59 -15.58
C TRP A 175 12.56 -6.38 -14.31
N ASP A 176 13.44 -7.34 -14.05
CA ASP A 176 13.57 -8.04 -12.77
C ASP A 176 15.02 -7.85 -12.30
N LEU A 177 15.22 -7.04 -11.26
CA LEU A 177 16.53 -6.51 -10.88
C LEU A 177 16.80 -6.65 -9.38
N PRO A 178 18.03 -6.93 -8.98
CA PRO A 178 18.43 -6.75 -7.59
C PRO A 178 18.13 -5.32 -7.11
N PRO A 179 17.76 -5.12 -5.83
CA PRO A 179 17.33 -3.82 -5.32
C PRO A 179 18.34 -2.68 -5.55
N ASN A 180 19.63 -3.00 -5.48
CA ASN A 180 20.73 -2.04 -5.69
C ASN A 180 21.00 -1.68 -7.16
N GLN A 181 20.30 -2.33 -8.11
CA GLN A 181 20.42 -2.06 -9.55
C GLN A 181 19.20 -1.33 -10.13
N VAL A 182 18.23 -0.98 -9.29
CA VAL A 182 17.04 -0.25 -9.75
C VAL A 182 17.39 1.21 -9.98
N THR A 183 17.56 1.58 -11.24
CA THR A 183 17.87 2.96 -11.70
C THR A 183 16.69 3.62 -12.42
N GLN A 184 15.60 2.89 -12.60
CA GLN A 184 14.43 3.32 -13.40
C GLN A 184 13.54 4.36 -12.70
N LEU A 185 13.82 4.67 -11.44
CA LEU A 185 13.05 5.62 -10.63
C LEU A 185 13.47 7.09 -10.83
N GLY A 186 14.41 7.34 -11.74
CA GLY A 186 14.83 8.70 -12.09
C GLY A 186 13.80 9.45 -12.95
N PRO A 187 13.97 10.77 -13.10
CA PRO A 187 13.11 11.59 -13.96
C PRO A 187 13.26 11.22 -15.43
N THR A 188 12.20 11.47 -16.22
CA THR A 188 12.17 11.29 -17.67
C THR A 188 11.57 12.52 -18.34
N THR A 189 11.65 12.61 -19.68
CA THR A 189 11.11 13.73 -20.45
C THR A 189 9.73 13.43 -21.04
N GLY A 190 9.35 12.14 -21.13
CA GLY A 190 8.05 11.71 -21.66
C GLY A 190 6.93 11.79 -20.62
N HIS A 191 5.77 11.25 -20.96
CA HIS A 191 4.65 11.05 -20.03
C HIS A 191 4.66 9.59 -19.59
N GLU A 192 5.48 9.27 -18.62
CA GLU A 192 5.76 7.88 -18.24
C GLU A 192 5.29 7.54 -16.84
N LEU A 193 5.03 6.26 -16.63
CA LEU A 193 4.72 5.64 -15.35
C LEU A 193 5.75 4.55 -15.06
N THR A 194 6.35 4.60 -13.89
CA THR A 194 7.16 3.49 -13.38
C THR A 194 6.47 2.86 -12.18
N MET A 195 6.19 1.56 -12.32
CA MET A 195 5.68 0.73 -11.22
C MET A 195 6.80 -0.14 -10.67
N VAL A 196 6.87 -0.30 -9.35
CA VAL A 196 7.89 -1.14 -8.70
C VAL A 196 7.29 -1.94 -7.55
N THR A 197 7.65 -3.22 -7.47
CA THR A 197 7.28 -4.12 -6.36
C THR A 197 8.38 -5.14 -6.09
N CYS A 198 8.23 -5.92 -5.02
CA CYS A 198 9.14 -7.00 -4.67
C CYS A 198 8.94 -8.23 -5.56
N ASP A 199 9.99 -9.03 -5.75
CA ASP A 199 9.98 -10.32 -6.43
C ASP A 199 10.99 -11.28 -5.78
N PRO A 200 10.68 -12.60 -5.66
CA PRO A 200 9.38 -13.21 -5.84
C PRO A 200 8.38 -12.90 -4.70
N TRP A 201 7.13 -13.35 -4.86
CA TRP A 201 6.08 -13.20 -3.87
C TRP A 201 6.48 -13.77 -2.49
N TRP A 202 6.24 -13.03 -1.41
CA TRP A 202 6.72 -13.26 -0.03
C TRP A 202 8.25 -13.21 0.15
N GLN A 203 8.96 -12.73 -0.87
CA GLN A 203 10.42 -12.55 -0.83
C GLN A 203 10.77 -11.21 -1.47
N ASP A 204 11.95 -10.70 -1.18
CA ASP A 204 12.34 -9.37 -1.63
C ASP A 204 13.75 -9.35 -2.27
N TYR A 205 14.14 -10.49 -2.84
CA TYR A 205 15.45 -10.63 -3.47
C TYR A 205 15.65 -9.67 -4.62
N ASN A 206 14.58 -9.47 -5.40
CA ASN A 206 14.57 -8.62 -6.57
C ASN A 206 13.46 -7.56 -6.47
N ARG A 207 13.48 -6.66 -7.43
CA ARG A 207 12.42 -5.70 -7.74
C ARG A 207 11.93 -5.94 -9.14
N LEU A 208 10.64 -6.19 -9.25
CA LEU A 208 9.94 -6.19 -10.53
C LEU A 208 9.57 -4.76 -10.85
N VAL A 209 10.06 -4.27 -11.99
CA VAL A 209 9.89 -2.87 -12.41
C VAL A 209 9.26 -2.85 -13.79
N TRP A 210 8.24 -2.03 -13.98
CA TRP A 210 7.63 -1.76 -15.28
C TRP A 210 7.77 -0.29 -15.62
N ARG A 211 8.07 0.00 -16.88
CA ARG A 211 7.93 1.31 -17.47
C ARG A 211 6.75 1.28 -18.44
N ALA A 212 5.85 2.24 -18.31
CA ALA A 212 4.71 2.39 -19.18
C ALA A 212 4.64 3.83 -19.71
N GLU A 213 4.13 3.99 -20.94
CA GLU A 213 3.90 5.27 -21.60
C GLU A 213 2.41 5.62 -21.58
N LEU A 214 2.09 6.89 -21.49
CA LEU A 214 0.72 7.39 -21.54
C LEU A 214 0.16 7.23 -22.95
N ILE A 215 -0.93 6.46 -23.10
CA ILE A 215 -1.62 6.27 -24.38
C ILE A 215 -3.00 6.90 -24.44
N SER A 216 -3.56 7.27 -23.28
CA SER A 216 -4.84 7.98 -23.22
C SER A 216 -4.91 8.86 -21.98
N ALA A 217 -5.34 10.10 -22.17
CA ALA A 217 -5.60 11.06 -21.10
C ALA A 217 -6.92 11.80 -21.38
N PRO A 218 -7.57 12.36 -20.34
CA PRO A 218 -8.73 13.23 -20.54
C PRO A 218 -8.36 14.44 -21.39
N ALA A 219 -9.29 14.93 -22.23
CA ALA A 219 -9.10 16.16 -22.98
C ALA A 219 -8.82 17.33 -22.01
N ALA A 220 -7.84 18.13 -22.29
CA ALA A 220 -7.53 19.33 -21.51
C ALA A 220 -8.75 20.28 -21.55
N GLY A 221 -9.42 20.48 -20.41
CA GLY A 221 -10.54 21.42 -20.27
C GLY A 221 -11.95 20.85 -20.22
N GLY A 222 -12.13 19.52 -20.18
CA GLY A 222 -13.47 18.88 -20.19
C GLY A 222 -13.77 18.10 -18.90
N ALA A 223 -14.53 18.70 -18.01
CA ALA A 223 -15.30 17.93 -17.02
C ALA A 223 -16.60 17.46 -17.66
N THR A 224 -16.57 16.63 -18.71
CA THR A 224 -17.71 15.87 -19.22
C THR A 224 -17.26 14.91 -20.34
N GLY A 225 -17.51 13.60 -20.16
CA GLY A 225 -17.67 12.62 -21.22
C GLY A 225 -16.42 12.31 -22.06
N GLY A 226 -15.88 11.12 -21.88
CA GLY A 226 -14.72 10.63 -22.60
C GLY A 226 -14.79 10.82 -24.12
N SER A 227 -13.80 11.54 -24.65
CA SER A 227 -13.35 11.38 -26.04
C SER A 227 -11.94 10.85 -26.00
N VAL A 228 -11.77 9.66 -26.51
CA VAL A 228 -10.48 9.03 -26.73
C VAL A 228 -9.83 9.82 -27.88
N VAL A 229 -8.80 10.61 -27.58
CA VAL A 229 -7.90 11.15 -28.61
C VAL A 229 -6.92 10.07 -28.95
N ASN A 230 -7.12 9.45 -30.13
CA ASN A 230 -6.18 8.51 -30.69
C ASN A 230 -5.02 9.29 -31.30
N PRO A 231 -3.76 9.20 -30.82
CA PRO A 231 -2.63 9.83 -31.49
C PRO A 231 -2.39 9.05 -32.80
N SER A 232 -2.61 9.72 -33.91
CA SER A 232 -2.21 9.21 -35.23
C SER A 232 -0.69 9.11 -35.29
N PHE A 233 -0.19 7.95 -35.68
CA PHE A 233 1.22 7.70 -36.03
C PHE A 233 1.64 8.46 -37.28
#